data_361e1a121bcda3933f366cd75033c237
#
_entry.id   361e1a121bcda3933f366cd75033c237
#
_cell.length_a   1.000
_cell.length_b   1.000
_cell.length_c   1.000
_cell.angle_alpha   90.00
_cell.angle_beta   90.00
_cell.angle_gamma   90.00
#
_symmetry.space_group_name_H-M   'P 1'
#
loop_
_entity.id
_entity.type
_entity.pdbx_description
1 polymer ?
#
loop_
_entity_poly.entity_id
_entity_poly.type
_entity_poly.pdbx_seq_one_letter_code
_entity_poly.pdbx_strand_id
1 'polypeptide(L)'
;MFEGAVLSDLSLRMAVEGDLDALCAIENQSFAIDRLSRRAFKRFLGIDTARLCVAEKGGVVIGYALVIFRSNVAMARLYSMAVLAEHRGLGIGRALLNRAEELSLDFGAPILRLEVNLDNDTAIRLFKAAGYREFALYPDYYPDHSDALRMERVLVPQSLRRPSPIHFYHQTLPFTCGPAALMMAMNALDPDIEMDRNQEIALWREATTIFMTSGHGGCGPLGLGLAAHRRGFDVEVLSSRDGPLFVDTVRKPQYRWRGRGCGAGYGFVSPDHRPSSGQDRTPLKVFGHSK
;
A
#
# COMPACT_ATOMS: atom_id res chain seq x y z
N MET A 1 -19.22 30.03 -0.26
CA MET A 1 -18.04 30.88 -0.52
C MET A 1 -17.26 31.18 0.76
N PHE A 2 -17.21 30.20 1.72
CA PHE A 2 -16.51 30.37 3.02
C PHE A 2 -15.44 29.30 3.29
N GLU A 3 -15.25 28.31 2.39
CA GLU A 3 -14.28 27.21 2.62
C GLU A 3 -12.81 27.59 2.38
N GLY A 4 -12.55 28.64 1.58
CA GLY A 4 -11.17 29.00 1.21
C GLY A 4 -10.38 29.77 2.27
N ALA A 5 -11.04 30.48 3.20
CA ALA A 5 -10.37 31.37 4.13
C ALA A 5 -9.91 30.70 5.44
N VAL A 6 -10.44 29.53 5.79
CA VAL A 6 -10.15 28.84 7.07
C VAL A 6 -8.90 27.97 7.00
N LEU A 7 -8.53 27.54 5.80
CA LEU A 7 -7.37 26.66 5.56
C LEU A 7 -6.08 27.43 5.19
N SER A 8 -6.15 28.74 5.03
CA SER A 8 -4.99 29.57 4.60
C SER A 8 -3.83 29.59 5.60
N ASP A 9 -4.07 29.22 6.85
CA ASP A 9 -3.08 29.20 7.93
C ASP A 9 -2.89 27.82 8.56
N LEU A 10 -3.40 26.76 7.89
CA LEU A 10 -3.27 25.37 8.33
C LEU A 10 -2.00 24.75 7.74
N SER A 11 -1.11 24.31 8.61
CA SER A 11 0.09 23.51 8.25
C SER A 11 -0.08 22.07 8.68
N LEU A 12 0.24 21.15 7.78
CA LEU A 12 0.35 19.71 8.09
C LEU A 12 1.81 19.32 8.05
N ARG A 13 2.35 18.87 9.17
CA ARG A 13 3.75 18.45 9.30
C ARG A 13 3.90 17.15 10.08
N MET A 14 5.06 16.54 9.99
CA MET A 14 5.37 15.42 10.88
C MET A 14 5.52 15.93 12.33
N ALA A 15 5.01 15.14 13.27
CA ALA A 15 5.12 15.42 14.68
C ALA A 15 6.59 15.26 15.15
N VAL A 16 6.97 16.08 16.11
CA VAL A 16 8.28 16.04 16.78
C VAL A 16 8.10 15.83 18.30
N GLU A 17 9.19 15.55 19.01
CA GLU A 17 9.12 15.29 20.45
C GLU A 17 8.53 16.48 21.23
N GLY A 18 8.73 17.71 20.76
CA GLY A 18 8.13 18.91 21.34
C GLY A 18 6.60 18.97 21.28
N ASP A 19 5.96 18.17 20.42
CA ASP A 19 4.50 18.15 20.31
C ASP A 19 3.81 17.22 21.31
N LEU A 20 4.57 16.45 22.11
CA LEU A 20 4.03 15.42 23.01
C LEU A 20 2.98 15.95 23.99
N ASP A 21 3.16 17.17 24.51
CA ASP A 21 2.18 17.76 25.44
C ASP A 21 0.88 18.10 24.74
N ALA A 22 0.94 18.68 23.54
CA ALA A 22 -0.22 18.99 22.72
C ALA A 22 -0.95 17.73 22.28
N LEU A 23 -0.21 16.71 21.83
CA LEU A 23 -0.78 15.40 21.45
C LEU A 23 -1.53 14.76 22.62
N CYS A 24 -0.96 14.74 23.82
CA CYS A 24 -1.63 14.22 25.02
C CYS A 24 -2.88 15.05 25.38
N ALA A 25 -2.82 16.38 25.24
CA ALA A 25 -3.97 17.24 25.51
C ALA A 25 -5.12 16.96 24.53
N ILE A 26 -4.82 16.86 23.22
CA ILE A 26 -5.81 16.53 22.17
C ILE A 26 -6.43 15.17 22.43
N GLU A 27 -5.61 14.16 22.75
CA GLU A 27 -6.05 12.80 23.04
C GLU A 27 -7.02 12.78 24.22
N ASN A 28 -6.64 13.43 25.34
CA ASN A 28 -7.46 13.48 26.54
C ASN A 28 -8.81 14.21 26.36
N GLN A 29 -8.83 15.21 25.48
CA GLN A 29 -10.07 15.94 25.15
C GLN A 29 -10.96 15.20 24.15
N SER A 30 -10.35 14.39 23.27
CA SER A 30 -11.06 13.76 22.15
C SER A 30 -11.61 12.40 22.48
N PHE A 31 -10.97 11.65 23.39
CA PHE A 31 -11.36 10.28 23.72
C PHE A 31 -11.63 10.11 25.20
N ALA A 32 -12.75 9.47 25.52
CA ALA A 32 -13.10 9.13 26.90
C ALA A 32 -12.37 7.88 27.38
N ILE A 33 -12.20 6.92 26.48
CA ILE A 33 -11.59 5.59 26.69
C ILE A 33 -10.55 5.31 25.61
N ASP A 34 -9.76 4.26 25.78
CA ASP A 34 -8.74 3.78 24.82
C ASP A 34 -7.75 4.87 24.38
N ARG A 35 -7.25 5.62 25.36
CA ARG A 35 -6.36 6.75 25.12
C ARG A 35 -4.91 6.32 24.93
N LEU A 36 -4.24 6.95 23.97
CA LEU A 36 -2.80 6.85 23.80
C LEU A 36 -2.07 7.57 24.93
N SER A 37 -1.20 6.86 25.62
CA SER A 37 -0.35 7.46 26.63
C SER A 37 0.80 8.27 26.00
N ARG A 38 1.37 9.22 26.77
CA ARG A 38 2.59 9.95 26.38
C ARG A 38 3.72 8.99 25.95
N ARG A 39 3.87 7.87 26.67
CA ARG A 39 4.86 6.84 26.33
C ARG A 39 4.58 6.19 24.97
N ALA A 40 3.31 5.98 24.64
CA ALA A 40 2.92 5.43 23.36
C ALA A 40 3.22 6.41 22.21
N PHE A 41 2.88 7.70 22.36
CA PHE A 41 3.25 8.73 21.38
C PHE A 41 4.77 8.82 21.18
N LYS A 42 5.55 8.89 22.27
CA LYS A 42 7.01 8.92 22.18
C LYS A 42 7.57 7.70 21.45
N ARG A 43 7.01 6.51 21.68
CA ARG A 43 7.40 5.29 20.97
C ARG A 43 7.11 5.41 19.47
N PHE A 44 5.92 5.91 19.10
CA PHE A 44 5.53 6.05 17.68
C PHE A 44 6.35 7.10 16.93
N LEU A 45 6.85 8.12 17.60
CA LEU A 45 7.80 9.08 17.01
C LEU A 45 9.16 8.46 16.66
N GLY A 46 9.57 7.41 17.39
CA GLY A 46 10.89 6.81 17.26
C GLY A 46 10.96 5.53 16.42
N ILE A 47 9.87 5.09 15.77
CA ILE A 47 9.86 3.85 15.00
C ILE A 47 9.53 4.09 13.52
N ASP A 48 10.25 3.38 12.64
CA ASP A 48 10.09 3.51 11.18
C ASP A 48 8.74 2.99 10.67
N THR A 49 8.07 2.14 11.45
CA THR A 49 6.77 1.56 11.10
C THR A 49 5.58 2.38 11.59
N ALA A 50 5.80 3.65 11.95
CA ALA A 50 4.73 4.59 12.26
C ALA A 50 4.99 5.96 11.61
N ARG A 51 3.93 6.66 11.29
CA ARG A 51 3.96 8.06 10.86
C ARG A 51 2.91 8.82 11.67
N LEU A 52 3.38 9.80 12.41
CA LEU A 52 2.54 10.68 13.21
C LEU A 52 2.63 12.08 12.61
N CYS A 53 1.53 12.59 12.08
CA CYS A 53 1.44 13.95 11.58
C CYS A 53 0.52 14.80 12.44
N VAL A 54 0.77 16.09 12.49
CA VAL A 54 -0.01 17.10 13.22
C VAL A 54 -0.58 18.13 12.26
N ALA A 55 -1.73 18.65 12.61
CA ALA A 55 -2.32 19.84 12.05
C ALA A 55 -2.03 21.02 12.98
N GLU A 56 -1.34 22.02 12.48
CA GLU A 56 -0.94 23.22 13.21
C GLU A 56 -1.60 24.46 12.61
N LYS A 57 -2.09 25.35 13.46
CA LYS A 57 -2.66 26.62 13.06
C LYS A 57 -2.15 27.72 13.99
N GLY A 58 -1.55 28.76 13.42
CA GLY A 58 -0.99 29.86 14.22
C GLY A 58 0.08 29.39 15.23
N GLY A 59 0.85 28.36 14.92
CA GLY A 59 1.86 27.79 15.83
C GLY A 59 1.29 26.84 16.90
N VAL A 60 -0.02 26.57 16.90
CA VAL A 60 -0.67 25.67 17.87
C VAL A 60 -1.10 24.37 17.18
N VAL A 61 -0.74 23.24 17.76
CA VAL A 61 -1.18 21.92 17.29
C VAL A 61 -2.64 21.71 17.70
N ILE A 62 -3.51 21.50 16.71
CA ILE A 62 -4.97 21.42 16.87
C ILE A 62 -5.56 20.08 16.49
N GLY A 63 -4.76 19.17 15.95
CA GLY A 63 -5.18 17.83 15.57
C GLY A 63 -3.99 16.96 15.18
N TYR A 64 -4.20 15.67 15.07
CA TYR A 64 -3.18 14.71 14.63
C TYR A 64 -3.78 13.52 13.90
N ALA A 65 -2.94 12.81 13.15
CA ALA A 65 -3.22 11.47 12.62
C ALA A 65 -2.00 10.57 12.80
N LEU A 66 -2.24 9.35 13.26
CA LEU A 66 -1.24 8.31 13.47
C LEU A 66 -1.53 7.14 12.53
N VAL A 67 -0.59 6.87 11.64
CA VAL A 67 -0.63 5.71 10.73
C VAL A 67 0.44 4.72 11.15
N ILE A 68 0.09 3.44 11.23
CA ILE A 68 1.01 2.35 11.51
C ILE A 68 1.11 1.38 10.34
N PHE A 69 2.29 0.83 10.15
CA PHE A 69 2.64 -0.06 9.07
C PHE A 69 3.10 -1.41 9.61
N ARG A 70 3.01 -2.45 8.81
CA ARG A 70 3.61 -3.75 9.10
C ARG A 70 4.59 -4.10 8.01
N SER A 71 5.77 -4.59 8.39
CA SER A 71 6.74 -5.11 7.44
C SER A 71 6.11 -6.22 6.60
N ASN A 72 6.37 -6.21 5.29
CA ASN A 72 5.89 -7.20 4.32
C ASN A 72 4.37 -7.25 4.10
N VAL A 73 3.63 -6.20 4.47
CA VAL A 73 2.19 -6.09 4.21
C VAL A 73 1.92 -4.77 3.48
N ALA A 74 1.38 -4.86 2.28
CA ALA A 74 1.01 -3.69 1.46
C ALA A 74 -0.27 -3.01 1.99
N MET A 75 -0.32 -2.78 3.30
CA MET A 75 -1.48 -2.21 3.99
C MET A 75 -1.03 -1.41 5.21
N ALA A 76 -1.56 -0.20 5.34
CA ALA A 76 -1.43 0.66 6.50
C ALA A 76 -2.72 0.64 7.36
N ARG A 77 -2.59 1.04 8.60
CA ARG A 77 -3.71 1.27 9.50
C ARG A 77 -3.68 2.69 10.03
N LEU A 78 -4.76 3.44 9.82
CA LEU A 78 -5.02 4.68 10.55
C LEU A 78 -5.37 4.29 11.99
N TYR A 79 -4.39 4.41 12.88
CA TYR A 79 -4.49 3.90 14.24
C TYR A 79 -5.26 4.84 15.17
N SER A 80 -5.03 6.14 15.03
CA SER A 80 -5.75 7.18 15.78
C SER A 80 -5.75 8.49 14.99
N MET A 81 -6.83 9.25 15.08
CA MET A 81 -6.96 10.58 14.50
C MET A 81 -7.91 11.43 15.34
N ALA A 82 -7.47 12.63 15.69
CA ALA A 82 -8.29 13.54 16.48
C ALA A 82 -8.09 15.00 16.04
N VAL A 83 -9.15 15.78 16.22
CA VAL A 83 -9.16 17.24 16.06
C VAL A 83 -9.87 17.84 17.26
N LEU A 84 -9.28 18.88 17.86
CA LEU A 84 -9.88 19.63 18.96
C LEU A 84 -11.30 20.08 18.62
N ALA A 85 -12.21 20.02 19.61
CA ALA A 85 -13.64 20.23 19.40
C ALA A 85 -13.95 21.57 18.74
N GLU A 86 -13.28 22.65 19.17
CA GLU A 86 -13.42 24.03 18.67
C GLU A 86 -12.93 24.22 17.24
N HIS A 87 -12.18 23.24 16.70
CA HIS A 87 -11.65 23.23 15.33
C HIS A 87 -12.32 22.22 14.41
N ARG A 88 -13.37 21.50 14.90
CA ARG A 88 -14.14 20.58 14.07
C ARG A 88 -15.05 21.32 13.09
N GLY A 89 -15.46 20.63 12.03
CA GLY A 89 -16.32 21.25 10.99
C GLY A 89 -15.57 22.16 10.01
N LEU A 90 -14.27 22.41 10.21
CA LEU A 90 -13.44 23.30 9.40
C LEU A 90 -12.61 22.56 8.33
N GLY A 91 -12.90 21.29 8.04
CA GLY A 91 -12.17 20.51 7.04
C GLY A 91 -10.85 19.88 7.53
N ILE A 92 -10.40 20.17 8.77
CA ILE A 92 -9.11 19.73 9.31
C ILE A 92 -9.02 18.20 9.38
N GLY A 93 -10.10 17.52 9.81
CA GLY A 93 -10.13 16.06 9.83
C GLY A 93 -9.96 15.45 8.43
N ARG A 94 -10.51 16.09 7.41
CA ARG A 94 -10.32 15.69 6.01
C ARG A 94 -8.88 15.91 5.54
N ALA A 95 -8.28 17.03 5.92
CA ALA A 95 -6.88 17.33 5.59
C ALA A 95 -5.91 16.32 6.25
N LEU A 96 -6.13 15.99 7.53
CA LEU A 96 -5.36 14.96 8.25
C LEU A 96 -5.53 13.58 7.60
N LEU A 97 -6.74 13.21 7.20
CA LEU A 97 -7.00 11.94 6.52
C LEU A 97 -6.30 11.87 5.16
N ASN A 98 -6.36 12.94 4.36
CA ASN A 98 -5.64 13.01 3.09
C ASN A 98 -4.13 12.86 3.31
N ARG A 99 -3.57 13.50 4.35
CA ARG A 99 -2.15 13.35 4.68
C ARG A 99 -1.80 11.93 5.12
N ALA A 100 -2.67 11.27 5.87
CA ALA A 100 -2.50 9.86 6.25
C ALA A 100 -2.50 8.93 5.02
N GLU A 101 -3.33 9.23 4.02
CA GLU A 101 -3.37 8.49 2.75
C GLU A 101 -2.08 8.68 1.95
N GLU A 102 -1.58 9.93 1.83
CA GLU A 102 -0.28 10.22 1.20
C GLU A 102 0.86 9.47 1.87
N LEU A 103 0.97 9.56 3.21
CA LEU A 103 1.98 8.85 3.99
C LEU A 103 1.90 7.33 3.81
N SER A 104 0.70 6.80 3.60
CA SER A 104 0.51 5.37 3.32
C SER A 104 1.04 4.99 1.94
N LEU A 105 0.77 5.80 0.93
CA LEU A 105 1.31 5.59 -0.42
C LEU A 105 2.84 5.75 -0.46
N ASP A 106 3.39 6.78 0.20
CA ASP A 106 4.84 7.00 0.28
C ASP A 106 5.57 5.83 0.95
N PHE A 107 4.91 5.17 1.92
CA PHE A 107 5.43 3.95 2.53
C PHE A 107 5.25 2.70 1.65
N GLY A 108 4.46 2.80 0.55
CA GLY A 108 4.10 1.71 -0.34
C GLY A 108 2.97 0.82 0.18
N ALA A 109 2.11 1.36 1.01
CA ALA A 109 0.91 0.70 1.50
C ALA A 109 -0.33 1.26 0.76
N PRO A 110 -0.72 0.69 -0.38
CA PRO A 110 -1.83 1.21 -1.20
C PRO A 110 -3.22 0.94 -0.60
N ILE A 111 -3.30 0.31 0.56
CA ILE A 111 -4.56 0.09 1.27
C ILE A 111 -4.45 0.73 2.65
N LEU A 112 -5.38 1.61 2.99
CA LEU A 112 -5.51 2.17 4.33
C LEU A 112 -6.77 1.64 4.99
N ARG A 113 -6.60 1.04 6.16
CA ARG A 113 -7.68 0.49 7.01
C ARG A 113 -7.81 1.30 8.30
N LEU A 114 -8.99 1.27 8.85
CA LEU A 114 -9.29 1.86 10.15
C LEU A 114 -10.40 1.09 10.87
N GLU A 115 -10.46 1.26 12.17
CA GLU A 115 -11.57 0.90 13.02
C GLU A 115 -12.17 2.17 13.60
N VAL A 116 -13.49 2.27 13.60
CA VAL A 116 -14.24 3.41 14.13
C VAL A 116 -15.39 2.89 14.99
N ASN A 117 -15.60 3.54 16.13
CA ASN A 117 -16.75 3.21 16.99
C ASN A 117 -18.06 3.39 16.20
N LEU A 118 -18.95 2.40 16.30
CA LEU A 118 -20.21 2.36 15.56
C LEU A 118 -21.11 3.57 15.86
N ASP A 119 -20.99 4.14 17.07
CA ASP A 119 -21.75 5.32 17.50
C ASP A 119 -21.11 6.64 17.04
N ASN A 120 -19.93 6.60 16.42
CA ASN A 120 -19.25 7.81 15.93
C ASN A 120 -19.67 8.17 14.49
N ASP A 121 -20.94 8.56 14.35
CA ASP A 121 -21.53 8.96 13.07
C ASP A 121 -20.72 10.03 12.31
N THR A 122 -20.10 10.94 13.04
CA THR A 122 -19.33 12.02 12.44
C THR A 122 -18.08 11.49 11.74
N ALA A 123 -17.34 10.60 12.37
CA ALA A 123 -16.18 9.96 11.78
C ALA A 123 -16.58 9.02 10.64
N ILE A 124 -17.64 8.23 10.82
CA ILE A 124 -18.16 7.33 9.78
C ILE A 124 -18.54 8.12 8.52
N ARG A 125 -19.27 9.26 8.68
CA ARG A 125 -19.60 10.14 7.53
C ARG A 125 -18.35 10.67 6.85
N LEU A 126 -17.33 11.11 7.61
CA LEU A 126 -16.06 11.59 7.07
C LEU A 126 -15.39 10.50 6.22
N PHE A 127 -15.28 9.28 6.73
CA PHE A 127 -14.64 8.17 6.03
C PHE A 127 -15.42 7.73 4.80
N LYS A 128 -16.75 7.62 4.89
CA LYS A 128 -17.62 7.33 3.73
C LYS A 128 -17.46 8.39 2.63
N ALA A 129 -17.50 9.67 2.99
CA ALA A 129 -17.27 10.78 2.06
C ALA A 129 -15.85 10.81 1.47
N ALA A 130 -14.88 10.18 2.15
CA ALA A 130 -13.53 9.95 1.64
C ALA A 130 -13.43 8.72 0.73
N GLY A 131 -14.48 7.92 0.57
CA GLY A 131 -14.51 6.72 -0.27
C GLY A 131 -14.06 5.44 0.45
N TYR A 132 -14.02 5.44 1.78
CA TYR A 132 -13.84 4.21 2.56
C TYR A 132 -15.09 3.36 2.50
N ARG A 133 -14.89 2.06 2.39
CA ARG A 133 -15.96 1.05 2.37
C ARG A 133 -15.91 0.21 3.64
N GLU A 134 -17.07 -0.08 4.18
CA GLU A 134 -17.22 -1.03 5.27
C GLU A 134 -16.93 -2.44 4.77
N PHE A 135 -16.21 -3.23 5.54
CA PHE A 135 -15.94 -4.62 5.18
C PHE A 135 -16.06 -5.62 6.33
N ALA A 136 -16.08 -5.16 7.58
CA ALA A 136 -16.31 -6.01 8.75
C ALA A 136 -16.85 -5.20 9.93
N LEU A 137 -17.54 -5.89 10.85
CA LEU A 137 -17.94 -5.41 12.16
C LEU A 137 -17.20 -6.26 13.22
N TYR A 138 -16.61 -5.60 14.20
CA TYR A 138 -16.02 -6.25 15.35
C TYR A 138 -16.86 -5.96 16.59
N PRO A 139 -17.66 -6.93 17.05
CA PRO A 139 -18.41 -6.79 18.30
C PRO A 139 -17.45 -6.77 19.49
N ASP A 140 -17.81 -6.01 20.52
CA ASP A 140 -17.07 -5.96 21.79
C ASP A 140 -15.59 -5.57 21.62
N TYR A 141 -15.35 -4.56 20.78
CA TYR A 141 -14.00 -4.18 20.38
C TYR A 141 -13.32 -3.22 21.35
N TYR A 142 -14.07 -2.25 21.86
CA TYR A 142 -13.55 -1.24 22.77
C TYR A 142 -13.67 -1.66 24.24
N PRO A 143 -12.90 -1.06 25.17
CA PRO A 143 -12.95 -1.40 26.59
C PRO A 143 -14.31 -1.21 27.27
N ASP A 144 -15.19 -0.41 26.66
CA ASP A 144 -16.58 -0.20 27.10
C ASP A 144 -17.58 -1.15 26.45
N HIS A 145 -17.09 -2.20 25.79
CA HIS A 145 -17.86 -3.20 25.07
C HIS A 145 -18.59 -2.66 23.82
N SER A 146 -18.29 -1.44 23.37
CA SER A 146 -18.85 -0.93 22.12
C SER A 146 -18.18 -1.58 20.89
N ASP A 147 -18.96 -1.66 19.81
CA ASP A 147 -18.56 -2.30 18.56
C ASP A 147 -17.70 -1.36 17.69
N ALA A 148 -16.81 -1.94 16.90
CA ALA A 148 -16.06 -1.21 15.89
C ALA A 148 -16.47 -1.61 14.47
N LEU A 149 -16.75 -0.59 13.66
CA LEU A 149 -16.89 -0.73 12.22
C LEU A 149 -15.52 -0.70 11.59
N ARG A 150 -15.15 -1.71 10.80
CA ARG A 150 -13.92 -1.70 10.01
C ARG A 150 -14.18 -1.16 8.63
N MET A 151 -13.36 -0.20 8.26
CA MET A 151 -13.43 0.41 6.94
C MET A 151 -12.06 0.36 6.26
N GLU A 152 -12.07 0.28 4.93
CA GLU A 152 -10.87 0.33 4.12
C GLU A 152 -11.06 1.17 2.86
N ARG A 153 -9.94 1.70 2.38
CA ARG A 153 -9.86 2.36 1.08
C ARG A 153 -8.62 1.90 0.34
N VAL A 154 -8.79 1.54 -0.94
CA VAL A 154 -7.66 1.35 -1.85
C VAL A 154 -7.21 2.73 -2.33
N LEU A 155 -5.97 3.07 -2.00
CA LEU A 155 -5.32 4.33 -2.34
C LEU A 155 -4.59 4.14 -3.67
N VAL A 156 -5.20 4.55 -4.76
CA VAL A 156 -4.54 4.49 -6.07
C VAL A 156 -3.94 5.86 -6.36
N PRO A 157 -2.61 5.98 -6.57
CA PRO A 157 -2.00 7.21 -7.04
C PRO A 157 -2.74 7.76 -8.26
N GLN A 158 -2.94 9.07 -8.32
CA GLN A 158 -3.64 9.68 -9.47
C GLN A 158 -2.98 9.35 -10.81
N SER A 159 -1.65 9.23 -10.80
CA SER A 159 -0.87 8.81 -11.98
C SER A 159 -1.21 7.39 -12.49
N LEU A 160 -1.79 6.54 -11.62
CA LEU A 160 -2.21 5.17 -11.96
C LEU A 160 -3.73 5.03 -12.17
N ARG A 161 -4.49 6.11 -11.99
CA ARG A 161 -5.93 6.11 -12.25
C ARG A 161 -6.18 6.20 -13.75
N ARG A 162 -5.91 5.12 -14.47
CA ARG A 162 -6.39 4.96 -15.83
C ARG A 162 -7.78 4.31 -15.77
N PRO A 163 -8.77 4.83 -16.51
CA PRO A 163 -10.08 4.23 -16.62
C PRO A 163 -10.08 3.09 -17.66
N SER A 164 -9.12 2.16 -17.60
CA SER A 164 -9.22 0.94 -18.39
C SER A 164 -9.93 -0.12 -17.57
N PRO A 165 -11.06 -0.63 -18.02
CA PRO A 165 -11.69 -1.75 -17.36
C PRO A 165 -10.72 -2.95 -17.44
N ILE A 166 -10.29 -3.45 -16.26
CA ILE A 166 -9.52 -4.69 -16.21
C ILE A 166 -10.53 -5.81 -16.49
N HIS A 167 -10.44 -6.43 -17.65
CA HIS A 167 -11.22 -7.61 -17.96
C HIS A 167 -10.72 -8.78 -17.11
N PHE A 168 -11.63 -9.36 -16.34
CA PHE A 168 -11.29 -10.49 -15.47
C PHE A 168 -11.10 -11.76 -16.29
N TYR A 169 -9.96 -12.41 -16.12
CA TYR A 169 -9.66 -13.73 -16.67
C TYR A 169 -9.55 -14.75 -15.55
N HIS A 170 -10.36 -15.78 -15.58
CA HIS A 170 -10.31 -16.88 -14.61
C HIS A 170 -9.21 -17.86 -15.02
N GLN A 171 -8.19 -18.04 -14.16
CA GLN A 171 -7.13 -19.02 -14.43
C GLN A 171 -7.71 -20.42 -14.69
N THR A 172 -7.16 -21.12 -15.65
CA THR A 172 -7.66 -22.45 -16.05
C THR A 172 -6.99 -23.60 -15.27
N LEU A 173 -5.86 -23.33 -14.57
CA LEU A 173 -5.11 -24.31 -13.81
C LEU A 173 -4.78 -23.77 -12.42
N PRO A 174 -4.69 -24.63 -11.38
CA PRO A 174 -4.47 -24.18 -10.00
C PRO A 174 -3.16 -23.42 -9.73
N PHE A 175 -2.19 -23.50 -10.64
CA PHE A 175 -0.84 -22.95 -10.49
C PHE A 175 -0.53 -21.80 -11.44
N THR A 176 -1.49 -21.31 -12.21
CA THR A 176 -1.31 -20.27 -13.24
C THR A 176 -1.81 -18.88 -12.81
N CYS A 177 -1.96 -18.64 -11.50
CA CYS A 177 -2.41 -17.33 -10.98
C CYS A 177 -1.52 -16.16 -11.42
N GLY A 178 -0.19 -16.35 -11.46
CA GLY A 178 0.74 -15.34 -11.93
C GLY A 178 0.56 -14.99 -13.40
N PRO A 179 0.58 -15.97 -14.33
CA PRO A 179 0.25 -15.77 -15.74
C PRO A 179 -1.11 -15.12 -15.98
N ALA A 180 -2.17 -15.58 -15.31
CA ALA A 180 -3.50 -14.99 -15.44
C ALA A 180 -3.51 -13.50 -15.00
N ALA A 181 -2.89 -13.18 -13.88
CA ALA A 181 -2.75 -11.81 -13.41
C ALA A 181 -1.92 -10.94 -14.38
N LEU A 182 -0.85 -11.50 -14.95
CA LEU A 182 -0.03 -10.80 -15.94
C LEU A 182 -0.81 -10.54 -17.24
N MET A 183 -1.58 -11.51 -17.73
CA MET A 183 -2.44 -11.30 -18.91
C MET A 183 -3.45 -10.18 -18.68
N MET A 184 -4.14 -10.17 -17.54
CA MET A 184 -5.08 -9.10 -17.18
C MET A 184 -4.40 -7.74 -17.14
N ALA A 185 -3.18 -7.66 -16.60
CA ALA A 185 -2.41 -6.41 -16.54
C ALA A 185 -1.97 -5.95 -17.94
N MET A 186 -1.48 -6.85 -18.77
CA MET A 186 -1.09 -6.55 -20.16
C MET A 186 -2.30 -6.12 -21.01
N ASN A 187 -3.42 -6.84 -20.94
CA ASN A 187 -4.65 -6.47 -21.66
C ASN A 187 -5.20 -5.10 -21.21
N ALA A 188 -5.08 -4.75 -19.93
CA ALA A 188 -5.49 -3.43 -19.45
C ALA A 188 -4.61 -2.28 -20.01
N LEU A 189 -3.37 -2.56 -20.40
CA LEU A 189 -2.44 -1.60 -21.00
C LEU A 189 -2.52 -1.62 -22.53
N ASP A 190 -2.77 -2.77 -23.11
CA ASP A 190 -2.89 -3.01 -24.54
C ASP A 190 -4.08 -3.98 -24.79
N PRO A 191 -5.25 -3.45 -25.20
CA PRO A 191 -6.45 -4.25 -25.43
C PRO A 191 -6.31 -5.32 -26.54
N ASP A 192 -5.30 -5.22 -27.39
CA ASP A 192 -5.04 -6.19 -28.46
C ASP A 192 -4.38 -7.48 -27.92
N ILE A 193 -3.96 -7.49 -26.65
CA ILE A 193 -3.46 -8.69 -25.98
C ILE A 193 -4.64 -9.64 -25.67
N GLU A 194 -4.69 -10.75 -26.36
CA GLU A 194 -5.68 -11.79 -26.10
C GLU A 194 -5.44 -12.48 -24.74
N MET A 195 -6.54 -12.78 -24.06
CA MET A 195 -6.53 -13.53 -22.80
C MET A 195 -7.17 -14.88 -23.01
N ASP A 196 -6.35 -15.86 -23.34
CA ASP A 196 -6.81 -17.23 -23.57
C ASP A 196 -5.93 -18.24 -22.81
N ARG A 197 -6.36 -19.51 -22.84
CA ARG A 197 -5.66 -20.62 -22.19
C ARG A 197 -4.27 -20.87 -22.79
N ASN A 198 -4.08 -20.64 -24.09
CA ASN A 198 -2.80 -20.89 -24.75
C ASN A 198 -1.77 -19.85 -24.27
N GLN A 199 -2.18 -18.60 -24.19
CA GLN A 199 -1.37 -17.51 -23.65
C GLN A 199 -1.06 -17.72 -22.18
N GLU A 200 -2.03 -18.18 -21.37
CA GLU A 200 -1.83 -18.52 -19.96
C GLU A 200 -0.75 -19.59 -19.77
N ILE A 201 -0.82 -20.68 -20.55
CA ILE A 201 0.16 -21.77 -20.48
C ILE A 201 1.53 -21.34 -21.02
N ALA A 202 1.56 -20.55 -22.10
CA ALA A 202 2.80 -20.02 -22.66
C ALA A 202 3.51 -19.14 -21.64
N LEU A 203 2.80 -18.21 -21.01
CA LEU A 203 3.35 -17.35 -19.95
C LEU A 203 3.82 -18.16 -18.75
N TRP A 204 3.06 -19.21 -18.35
CA TRP A 204 3.50 -20.09 -17.27
C TRP A 204 4.82 -20.77 -17.60
N ARG A 205 4.97 -21.33 -18.78
CA ARG A 205 6.21 -21.99 -19.22
C ARG A 205 7.39 -21.03 -19.30
N GLU A 206 7.16 -19.82 -19.82
CA GLU A 206 8.21 -18.80 -19.92
C GLU A 206 8.64 -18.23 -18.57
N ALA A 207 7.68 -18.08 -17.66
CA ALA A 207 7.90 -17.45 -16.35
C ALA A 207 8.26 -18.47 -15.25
N THR A 208 8.20 -19.78 -15.54
CA THR A 208 8.56 -20.80 -14.56
C THR A 208 10.08 -20.81 -14.37
N THR A 209 10.53 -20.32 -13.23
CA THR A 209 11.94 -20.25 -12.84
C THR A 209 12.31 -21.32 -11.81
N ILE A 210 11.31 -22.02 -11.27
CA ILE A 210 11.49 -23.03 -10.23
C ILE A 210 10.99 -24.37 -10.77
N PHE A 211 11.94 -25.27 -11.04
CA PHE A 211 11.61 -26.63 -11.40
C PHE A 211 11.49 -27.47 -10.12
N MET A 212 10.33 -28.05 -9.92
CA MET A 212 10.06 -28.95 -8.79
C MET A 212 10.17 -30.39 -9.26
N THR A 213 10.75 -31.24 -8.43
CA THR A 213 10.85 -32.70 -8.69
C THR A 213 9.49 -33.39 -8.60
N SER A 214 8.51 -32.75 -7.97
CA SER A 214 7.13 -33.20 -7.89
C SER A 214 6.22 -31.97 -7.82
N GLY A 215 5.18 -31.96 -8.63
CA GLY A 215 4.24 -30.85 -8.73
C GLY A 215 4.53 -29.88 -9.88
N HIS A 216 3.79 -28.80 -9.92
CA HIS A 216 3.93 -27.76 -10.95
C HIS A 216 4.83 -26.64 -10.43
N GLY A 217 5.77 -26.19 -11.26
CA GLY A 217 6.65 -25.06 -10.94
C GLY A 217 5.86 -23.74 -10.83
N GLY A 218 6.22 -22.92 -9.85
CA GLY A 218 5.66 -21.58 -9.69
C GLY A 218 6.36 -20.54 -10.58
N CYS A 219 5.65 -19.48 -10.89
CA CYS A 219 6.21 -18.32 -11.56
C CYS A 219 6.80 -17.34 -10.54
N GLY A 220 8.06 -16.95 -10.74
CA GLY A 220 8.67 -15.87 -9.98
C GLY A 220 8.41 -14.50 -10.61
N PRO A 221 8.51 -13.40 -9.86
CA PRO A 221 8.29 -12.05 -10.38
C PRO A 221 9.28 -11.68 -11.50
N LEU A 222 10.52 -12.14 -11.43
CA LEU A 222 11.51 -11.92 -12.50
C LEU A 222 11.13 -12.65 -13.80
N GLY A 223 10.63 -13.90 -13.70
CA GLY A 223 10.17 -14.66 -14.85
C GLY A 223 8.94 -14.02 -15.49
N LEU A 224 7.98 -13.55 -14.69
CA LEU A 224 6.80 -12.83 -15.17
C LEU A 224 7.19 -11.50 -15.81
N GLY A 225 8.10 -10.73 -15.18
CA GLY A 225 8.61 -9.50 -15.74
C GLY A 225 9.30 -9.70 -17.09
N LEU A 226 10.15 -10.73 -17.22
CA LEU A 226 10.80 -11.07 -18.46
C LEU A 226 9.82 -11.47 -19.56
N ALA A 227 8.77 -12.22 -19.22
CA ALA A 227 7.73 -12.61 -20.15
C ALA A 227 6.92 -11.43 -20.69
N ALA A 228 6.63 -10.42 -19.83
CA ALA A 228 6.01 -9.18 -20.23
C ALA A 228 6.96 -8.33 -21.11
N HIS A 229 8.23 -8.21 -20.73
CA HIS A 229 9.23 -7.47 -21.50
C HIS A 229 9.38 -8.03 -22.93
N ARG A 230 9.43 -9.35 -23.09
CA ARG A 230 9.48 -10.00 -24.42
C ARG A 230 8.26 -9.69 -25.30
N ARG A 231 7.14 -9.32 -24.68
CA ARG A 231 5.93 -8.85 -25.37
C ARG A 231 5.88 -7.35 -25.60
N GLY A 232 6.99 -6.67 -25.31
CA GLY A 232 7.17 -5.26 -25.63
C GLY A 232 6.73 -4.30 -24.53
N PHE A 233 6.46 -4.77 -23.32
CA PHE A 233 6.17 -3.91 -22.18
C PHE A 233 7.47 -3.44 -21.50
N ASP A 234 7.49 -2.18 -21.05
CA ASP A 234 8.52 -1.73 -20.12
C ASP A 234 8.19 -2.27 -18.72
N VAL A 235 9.16 -2.95 -18.10
CA VAL A 235 8.96 -3.66 -16.86
C VAL A 235 9.99 -3.26 -15.83
N GLU A 236 9.53 -2.86 -14.67
CA GLU A 236 10.34 -2.64 -13.48
C GLU A 236 9.94 -3.64 -12.39
N VAL A 237 10.87 -4.42 -11.87
CA VAL A 237 10.63 -5.36 -10.78
C VAL A 237 11.33 -4.87 -9.52
N LEU A 238 10.54 -4.36 -8.57
CA LEU A 238 11.04 -3.93 -7.28
C LEU A 238 10.95 -5.09 -6.27
N SER A 239 12.05 -5.41 -5.61
CA SER A 239 12.13 -6.50 -4.64
C SER A 239 12.78 -6.01 -3.36
N SER A 240 12.25 -6.45 -2.22
CA SER A 240 12.83 -6.18 -0.89
C SER A 240 14.02 -7.07 -0.56
N ARG A 241 14.39 -7.98 -1.45
CA ARG A 241 15.48 -8.95 -1.24
C ARG A 241 16.42 -8.98 -2.43
N ASP A 242 17.71 -8.88 -2.14
CA ASP A 242 18.76 -9.17 -3.09
C ASP A 242 19.01 -10.69 -3.10
N GLY A 243 18.78 -11.34 -4.24
CA GLY A 243 19.05 -12.77 -4.42
C GLY A 243 17.85 -13.60 -4.87
N PRO A 244 18.05 -14.92 -5.01
CA PRO A 244 17.00 -15.81 -5.48
C PRO A 244 15.83 -15.87 -4.50
N LEU A 245 14.62 -15.64 -5.01
CA LEU A 245 13.38 -15.75 -4.26
C LEU A 245 13.10 -17.23 -3.91
N PHE A 246 12.43 -17.44 -2.77
CA PHE A 246 12.00 -18.75 -2.29
C PHE A 246 13.10 -19.72 -1.84
N VAL A 247 14.36 -19.31 -1.74
CA VAL A 247 15.45 -20.17 -1.23
C VAL A 247 15.15 -20.71 0.18
N ASP A 248 14.50 -19.89 1.00
CA ASP A 248 14.13 -20.24 2.37
C ASP A 248 13.03 -21.31 2.45
N THR A 249 12.28 -21.54 1.37
CA THR A 249 11.22 -22.55 1.30
C THR A 249 11.74 -23.93 0.91
N VAL A 250 13.00 -24.04 0.51
CA VAL A 250 13.63 -25.31 0.20
C VAL A 250 13.84 -26.11 1.48
N ARG A 251 13.05 -27.17 1.65
CA ARG A 251 13.00 -27.99 2.88
C ARG A 251 14.29 -28.75 3.16
N LYS A 252 15.08 -29.11 2.12
CA LYS A 252 16.33 -29.87 2.27
C LYS A 252 17.53 -28.94 2.10
N PRO A 253 18.35 -28.72 3.14
CA PRO A 253 19.49 -27.80 3.09
C PRO A 253 20.51 -28.09 1.98
N GLN A 254 20.66 -29.36 1.61
CA GLN A 254 21.57 -29.79 0.56
C GLN A 254 21.21 -29.29 -0.85
N TYR A 255 19.96 -28.91 -1.06
CA TYR A 255 19.50 -28.36 -2.32
C TYR A 255 19.48 -26.82 -2.31
N ARG A 256 19.82 -26.19 -1.18
CA ARG A 256 20.04 -24.75 -1.16
C ARG A 256 21.32 -24.45 -1.92
N TRP A 257 21.20 -23.61 -2.91
CA TRP A 257 22.34 -23.15 -3.69
C TRP A 257 23.38 -22.49 -2.77
N ARG A 258 24.59 -23.09 -2.70
CA ARG A 258 25.74 -22.46 -2.04
C ARG A 258 26.45 -21.65 -3.11
N GLY A 259 26.03 -20.40 -3.29
CA GLY A 259 26.77 -19.46 -4.12
C GLY A 259 28.14 -19.23 -3.53
N ARG A 260 29.17 -19.76 -4.18
CA ARG A 260 30.48 -19.14 -4.04
C ARG A 260 30.37 -17.76 -4.71
N GLY A 261 30.82 -16.72 -4.00
CA GLY A 261 30.78 -15.36 -4.49
C GLY A 261 31.44 -15.25 -5.86
N CYS A 262 30.64 -15.29 -6.87
CA CYS A 262 30.94 -14.70 -8.15
C CYS A 262 30.04 -13.48 -8.20
N GLY A 263 30.66 -12.31 -8.18
CA GLY A 263 30.06 -11.05 -8.61
C GLY A 263 29.65 -11.15 -10.09
N ALA A 264 28.65 -11.95 -10.34
CA ALA A 264 27.91 -11.95 -11.58
C ALA A 264 26.69 -11.10 -11.29
N GLY A 265 26.83 -9.81 -11.55
CA GLY A 265 25.67 -8.96 -11.68
C GLY A 265 24.68 -9.67 -12.60
N TYR A 266 23.48 -9.89 -12.12
CA TYR A 266 22.35 -10.07 -13.01
C TYR A 266 22.35 -8.83 -13.88
N GLY A 267 22.77 -9.00 -15.15
CA GLY A 267 22.88 -7.90 -16.07
C GLY A 267 21.53 -7.23 -16.22
N PHE A 268 21.39 -6.08 -15.63
CA PHE A 268 20.40 -5.11 -16.05
C PHE A 268 20.63 -4.92 -17.55
N VAL A 269 19.62 -5.20 -18.34
CA VAL A 269 19.64 -4.80 -19.73
C VAL A 269 19.69 -3.29 -19.71
N SER A 270 20.82 -2.76 -20.13
CA SER A 270 21.06 -1.32 -20.23
C SER A 270 19.94 -0.64 -21.03
N PRO A 271 19.53 0.58 -20.66
CA PRO A 271 18.49 1.34 -21.36
C PRO A 271 18.82 1.69 -22.83
N ASP A 272 19.97 1.32 -23.34
CA ASP A 272 20.50 1.77 -24.65
C ASP A 272 20.05 0.93 -25.86
N HIS A 273 19.22 -0.10 -25.69
CA HIS A 273 18.62 -0.76 -26.85
C HIS A 273 17.25 -0.15 -27.16
N ARG A 274 17.26 0.95 -27.94
CA ARG A 274 16.07 1.50 -28.58
C ARG A 274 15.70 0.61 -29.78
N PRO A 275 14.53 -0.05 -29.77
CA PRO A 275 13.96 -0.54 -31.01
C PRO A 275 13.40 0.65 -31.79
N SER A 276 13.80 0.75 -33.04
CA SER A 276 13.27 1.69 -34.01
C SER A 276 11.80 1.36 -34.31
N SER A 277 10.87 2.12 -33.80
CA SER A 277 9.55 2.50 -34.38
C SER A 277 8.65 3.02 -33.26
N GLY A 278 8.15 4.24 -33.48
CA GLY A 278 7.39 5.02 -32.52
C GLY A 278 6.03 4.44 -32.16
N GLN A 279 5.98 3.75 -31.08
CA GLN A 279 4.77 3.54 -30.27
C GLN A 279 5.08 3.97 -28.86
N ASP A 280 4.26 4.88 -28.35
CA ASP A 280 4.31 5.40 -26.99
C ASP A 280 4.02 4.23 -26.02
N ARG A 281 5.07 3.61 -25.47
CA ARG A 281 4.97 2.43 -24.63
C ARG A 281 4.83 2.87 -23.18
N THR A 282 3.76 2.44 -22.56
CA THR A 282 3.45 2.74 -21.15
C THR A 282 4.16 1.72 -20.23
N PRO A 283 4.94 2.15 -19.22
CA PRO A 283 5.65 1.24 -18.32
C PRO A 283 4.71 0.45 -17.42
N LEU A 284 4.92 -0.86 -17.33
CA LEU A 284 4.32 -1.74 -16.33
C LEU A 284 5.19 -1.71 -15.07
N LYS A 285 4.70 -1.08 -14.01
CA LYS A 285 5.40 -1.05 -12.72
C LYS A 285 4.87 -2.13 -11.79
N VAL A 286 5.73 -3.08 -11.41
CA VAL A 286 5.44 -4.11 -10.41
C VAL A 286 6.17 -3.72 -9.13
N PHE A 287 5.43 -3.37 -8.07
CA PHE A 287 5.99 -2.85 -6.83
C PHE A 287 6.28 -3.97 -5.81
N GLY A 288 7.52 -4.05 -5.36
CA GLY A 288 7.95 -4.76 -4.17
C GLY A 288 8.91 -3.87 -3.38
N HIS A 289 8.82 -3.83 -2.05
CA HIS A 289 9.64 -2.92 -1.23
C HIS A 289 11.07 -3.41 -1.06
N SER A 290 12.01 -2.51 -1.35
CA SER A 290 13.31 -2.49 -0.68
C SER A 290 13.29 -1.49 0.49
N LYS A 291 14.07 -1.78 1.53
CA LYS A 291 14.26 -0.94 2.71
C LYS A 291 14.66 0.49 2.36
#